data_b66fdbc23443edfe8e20fe430a1388aa
#
_entry.id   b66fdbc23443edfe8e20fe430a1388aa
#
_cell.length_a   1.000
_cell.length_b   1.000
_cell.length_c   1.000
_cell.angle_alpha   90.00
_cell.angle_beta   90.00
_cell.angle_gamma   90.00
#
_symmetry.space_group_name_H-M   'P 1'
#
loop_
_entity.id
_entity.type
_entity.pdbx_description
1 polymer ?
#
loop_
_entity_poly.entity_id
_entity_poly.type
_entity_poly.pdbx_seq_one_letter_code
_entity_poly.pdbx_strand_id
1 'polypeptide(L)'
;MKKEVANKKVSESKKLTSIEKINTLGQLIQSGYQSKSIKDEVRDNLIGCLQNKENPFTGILGYEDTVIPDTERALLSRHNILFLGLRGQAKTRMARQMTDLLDEYIPVIMGSEVNDDPLKPLSKFAKDLIAEHGDDTPIHWLHRSERYGEKLATPDVSVADLIGDIDPIKAANLKLSFSDEKVIHYGIIPRSNRCIFVINELPDLQARIQVSLFNILQEGDIQIRGFKLRMPLDILFVFTANQEDYTNRGSNVTP
;
A
#
# COMPACT_ATOMS: atom_id res chain seq x y z
N MET A 1 -12.49 -15.96 -26.04
CA MET A 1 -13.05 -15.55 -24.73
C MET A 1 -13.26 -16.70 -23.73
N LYS A 2 -14.20 -17.66 -23.93
CA LYS A 2 -14.41 -18.73 -22.91
C LYS A 2 -13.21 -19.67 -22.69
N LYS A 3 -12.41 -19.98 -23.72
CA LYS A 3 -11.19 -20.82 -23.60
C LYS A 3 -10.00 -20.08 -22.96
N GLU A 4 -9.87 -18.78 -23.16
CA GLU A 4 -8.82 -17.95 -22.54
C GLU A 4 -9.07 -17.77 -21.03
N VAL A 5 -10.32 -17.55 -20.64
CA VAL A 5 -10.71 -17.48 -19.20
C VAL A 5 -10.49 -18.82 -18.51
N ALA A 6 -10.75 -19.94 -19.18
CA ALA A 6 -10.50 -21.27 -18.64
C ALA A 6 -8.99 -21.56 -18.49
N ASN A 7 -8.16 -21.18 -19.47
CA ASN A 7 -6.71 -21.36 -19.41
C ASN A 7 -6.07 -20.46 -18.34
N LYS A 8 -6.57 -19.23 -18.16
CA LYS A 8 -6.10 -18.32 -17.11
C LYS A 8 -6.41 -18.89 -15.72
N LYS A 9 -7.62 -19.40 -15.49
CA LYS A 9 -8.00 -20.07 -14.23
C LYS A 9 -7.18 -21.33 -13.94
N VAL A 10 -6.82 -22.12 -14.95
CA VAL A 10 -5.99 -23.33 -14.76
C VAL A 10 -4.53 -22.96 -14.47
N SER A 11 -4.00 -21.89 -15.06
CA SER A 11 -2.63 -21.39 -14.75
C SER A 11 -2.56 -20.77 -13.36
N GLU A 12 -3.59 -20.02 -12.96
CA GLU A 12 -3.75 -19.47 -11.61
C GLU A 12 -3.83 -20.57 -10.55
N SER A 13 -4.64 -21.59 -10.79
CA SER A 13 -4.74 -22.76 -9.89
C SER A 13 -3.42 -23.53 -9.73
N LYS A 14 -2.62 -23.65 -10.80
CA LYS A 14 -1.30 -24.32 -10.72
C LYS A 14 -0.24 -23.44 -10.03
N LYS A 15 -0.30 -22.12 -10.17
CA LYS A 15 0.56 -21.19 -9.41
C LYS A 15 0.23 -21.22 -7.92
N LEU A 16 -1.06 -21.20 -7.55
CA LEU A 16 -1.50 -21.34 -6.17
C LEU A 16 -0.92 -22.59 -5.51
N THR A 17 -1.06 -23.75 -6.15
CA THR A 17 -0.55 -25.03 -5.59
C THR A 17 0.96 -25.10 -5.43
N SER A 18 1.73 -24.29 -6.14
CA SER A 18 3.19 -24.21 -5.96
C SER A 18 3.60 -23.20 -4.88
N ILE A 19 2.86 -22.10 -4.75
CA ILE A 19 3.09 -21.04 -3.77
C ILE A 19 2.65 -21.48 -2.37
N GLU A 20 1.52 -22.18 -2.24
CA GLU A 20 0.99 -22.69 -0.97
C GLU A 20 1.92 -23.69 -0.25
N LYS A 21 2.91 -24.25 -0.96
CA LYS A 21 3.93 -25.12 -0.37
C LYS A 21 5.04 -24.36 0.36
N ILE A 22 5.18 -23.06 0.10
CA ILE A 22 6.18 -22.20 0.73
C ILE A 22 5.48 -21.45 1.86
N ASN A 23 5.65 -21.92 3.10
CA ASN A 23 4.99 -21.39 4.28
C ASN A 23 5.98 -20.99 5.40
N THR A 24 7.28 -21.11 5.16
CA THR A 24 8.33 -20.65 6.07
C THR A 24 9.35 -19.75 5.38
N LEU A 25 10.05 -18.93 6.17
CA LEU A 25 11.10 -18.05 5.69
C LEU A 25 12.23 -18.82 4.98
N GLY A 26 12.67 -19.93 5.53
CA GLY A 26 13.73 -20.77 4.94
C GLY A 26 13.34 -21.31 3.57
N GLN A 27 12.09 -21.79 3.40
CA GLN A 27 11.58 -22.24 2.11
C GLN A 27 11.51 -21.07 1.10
N LEU A 28 11.13 -19.87 1.56
CA LEU A 28 11.10 -18.68 0.74
C LEU A 28 12.51 -18.31 0.21
N ILE A 29 13.51 -18.32 1.10
CA ILE A 29 14.91 -18.08 0.73
C ILE A 29 15.40 -19.12 -0.28
N GLN A 30 15.13 -20.41 -0.03
CA GLN A 30 15.52 -21.52 -0.93
C GLN A 30 14.85 -21.41 -2.30
N SER A 31 13.64 -20.82 -2.39
CA SER A 31 12.95 -20.62 -3.67
C SER A 31 13.62 -19.55 -4.54
N GLY A 32 14.56 -18.78 -4.00
CA GLY A 32 15.19 -17.66 -4.69
C GLY A 32 14.30 -16.42 -4.83
N TYR A 33 13.22 -16.32 -4.04
CA TYR A 33 12.34 -15.16 -4.06
C TYR A 33 13.11 -13.87 -3.74
N GLN A 34 12.85 -12.82 -4.52
CA GLN A 34 13.41 -11.50 -4.30
C GLN A 34 12.29 -10.49 -4.05
N SER A 35 12.38 -9.79 -2.94
CA SER A 35 11.43 -8.75 -2.61
C SER A 35 11.67 -7.50 -3.45
N LYS A 36 10.58 -6.94 -3.98
CA LYS A 36 10.55 -5.67 -4.70
C LYS A 36 9.78 -4.61 -3.91
N SER A 37 10.09 -3.34 -4.14
CA SER A 37 9.22 -2.27 -3.67
C SER A 37 7.91 -2.29 -4.45
N ILE A 38 6.81 -1.82 -3.84
CA ILE A 38 5.53 -1.74 -4.53
C ILE A 38 5.60 -0.91 -5.81
N LYS A 39 6.42 0.15 -5.82
CA LYS A 39 6.59 1.02 -6.98
C LYS A 39 7.37 0.33 -8.11
N ASP A 40 8.35 -0.51 -7.77
CA ASP A 40 9.05 -1.33 -8.75
C ASP A 40 8.16 -2.43 -9.30
N GLU A 41 7.39 -3.08 -8.43
CA GLU A 41 6.43 -4.12 -8.79
C GLU A 41 5.39 -3.59 -9.81
N VAL A 42 4.71 -2.48 -9.48
CA VAL A 42 3.73 -1.84 -10.36
C VAL A 42 4.37 -1.40 -11.68
N ARG A 43 5.58 -0.85 -11.64
CA ARG A 43 6.33 -0.45 -12.84
C ARG A 43 6.64 -1.63 -13.74
N ASP A 44 7.18 -2.72 -13.18
CA ASP A 44 7.57 -3.90 -13.96
C ASP A 44 6.34 -4.54 -14.63
N ASN A 45 5.22 -4.65 -13.87
CA ASN A 45 3.98 -5.21 -14.39
C ASN A 45 3.33 -4.30 -15.45
N LEU A 46 3.40 -2.97 -15.26
CA LEU A 46 2.94 -2.01 -16.27
C LEU A 46 3.76 -2.13 -17.56
N ILE A 47 5.09 -2.27 -17.48
CA ILE A 47 5.94 -2.50 -18.65
C ILE A 47 5.50 -3.77 -19.38
N GLY A 48 5.20 -4.85 -18.66
CA GLY A 48 4.66 -6.09 -19.23
C GLY A 48 3.35 -5.88 -19.99
N CYS A 49 2.39 -5.16 -19.36
CA CYS A 49 1.11 -4.81 -20.01
C CYS A 49 1.32 -4.01 -21.29
N LEU A 50 2.17 -2.97 -21.25
CA LEU A 50 2.44 -2.12 -22.43
C LEU A 50 3.13 -2.89 -23.56
N GLN A 51 4.08 -3.78 -23.24
CA GLN A 51 4.73 -4.64 -24.24
C GLN A 51 3.75 -5.60 -24.91
N ASN A 52 2.77 -6.10 -24.14
CA ASN A 52 1.70 -6.96 -24.65
C ASN A 52 0.57 -6.18 -25.34
N LYS A 53 0.64 -4.84 -25.37
CA LYS A 53 -0.42 -3.94 -25.86
C LYS A 53 -1.75 -4.12 -25.11
N GLU A 54 -1.67 -4.43 -23.83
CA GLU A 54 -2.82 -4.51 -22.93
C GLU A 54 -3.09 -3.14 -22.30
N ASN A 55 -4.37 -2.76 -22.18
CA ASN A 55 -4.75 -1.54 -21.48
C ASN A 55 -4.99 -1.85 -20.00
N PRO A 56 -4.18 -1.30 -19.07
CA PRO A 56 -4.37 -1.54 -17.64
C PRO A 56 -5.64 -0.89 -17.07
N PHE A 57 -6.20 0.11 -17.78
CA PHE A 57 -7.38 0.87 -17.35
C PHE A 57 -8.61 0.53 -18.19
N THR A 58 -9.07 -0.72 -18.11
CA THR A 58 -10.18 -1.22 -18.92
C THR A 58 -11.51 -0.53 -18.58
N GLY A 59 -12.27 -0.13 -19.63
CA GLY A 59 -13.58 0.50 -19.47
C GLY A 59 -13.53 1.94 -18.91
N ILE A 60 -12.38 2.58 -18.94
CA ILE A 60 -12.19 4.01 -18.78
C ILE A 60 -12.12 4.59 -20.19
N LEU A 61 -13.11 5.39 -20.59
CA LEU A 61 -13.23 5.94 -21.94
C LEU A 61 -13.05 7.45 -21.94
N GLY A 62 -12.44 7.99 -23.01
CA GLY A 62 -12.25 9.42 -23.22
C GLY A 62 -11.01 9.99 -22.51
N TYR A 63 -10.15 9.15 -21.97
CA TYR A 63 -8.89 9.55 -21.31
C TYR A 63 -7.65 8.90 -21.97
N GLU A 64 -7.83 8.29 -23.13
CA GLU A 64 -6.79 7.50 -23.82
C GLU A 64 -5.58 8.36 -24.22
N ASP A 65 -5.84 9.62 -24.58
CA ASP A 65 -4.79 10.55 -25.03
C ASP A 65 -4.32 11.53 -23.93
N THR A 66 -4.89 11.46 -22.73
CA THR A 66 -4.65 12.43 -21.66
C THR A 66 -4.28 11.78 -20.33
N VAL A 67 -5.25 11.48 -19.48
CA VAL A 67 -5.04 11.03 -18.10
C VAL A 67 -4.37 9.64 -18.04
N ILE A 68 -4.71 8.71 -18.95
CA ILE A 68 -4.13 7.37 -18.95
C ILE A 68 -2.61 7.43 -19.22
N PRO A 69 -2.13 8.07 -20.32
CA PRO A 69 -0.69 8.19 -20.57
C PRO A 69 0.07 8.94 -19.46
N ASP A 70 -0.55 9.95 -18.84
CA ASP A 70 0.08 10.67 -17.73
C ASP A 70 0.19 9.78 -16.48
N THR A 71 -0.84 8.98 -16.20
CA THR A 71 -0.83 8.00 -15.12
C THR A 71 0.25 6.93 -15.35
N GLU A 72 0.33 6.40 -16.57
CA GLU A 72 1.37 5.43 -16.94
C GLU A 72 2.78 6.01 -16.77
N ARG A 73 3.02 7.24 -17.21
CA ARG A 73 4.32 7.93 -17.03
C ARG A 73 4.67 8.11 -15.54
N ALA A 74 3.67 8.49 -14.72
CA ALA A 74 3.86 8.65 -13.29
C ALA A 74 4.24 7.31 -12.62
N LEU A 75 3.55 6.22 -12.96
CA LEU A 75 3.84 4.87 -12.45
C LEU A 75 5.21 4.37 -12.91
N LEU A 76 5.56 4.55 -14.20
CA LEU A 76 6.87 4.21 -14.73
C LEU A 76 8.01 4.98 -14.04
N SER A 77 7.74 6.21 -13.60
CA SER A 77 8.67 7.07 -12.87
C SER A 77 8.62 6.88 -11.34
N ARG A 78 7.84 5.92 -10.83
CA ARG A 78 7.68 5.59 -9.40
C ARG A 78 7.11 6.74 -8.55
N HIS A 79 6.32 7.63 -9.15
CA HIS A 79 5.69 8.73 -8.45
C HIS A 79 4.40 8.31 -7.73
N ASN A 80 4.11 9.01 -6.63
CA ASN A 80 2.76 9.04 -6.08
C ASN A 80 1.88 9.89 -7.01
N ILE A 81 0.56 9.69 -6.97
CA ILE A 81 -0.36 10.28 -7.95
C ILE A 81 -1.41 11.12 -7.23
N LEU A 82 -1.72 12.28 -7.78
CA LEU A 82 -2.87 13.09 -7.41
C LEU A 82 -3.80 13.21 -8.62
N PHE A 83 -4.99 12.62 -8.54
CA PHE A 83 -6.06 12.84 -9.51
C PHE A 83 -6.86 14.06 -9.13
N LEU A 84 -6.77 15.10 -9.94
CA LEU A 84 -7.53 16.33 -9.81
C LEU A 84 -8.60 16.39 -10.90
N GLY A 85 -9.85 16.68 -10.53
CA GLY A 85 -10.94 16.79 -11.50
C GLY A 85 -12.31 16.79 -10.83
N LEU A 86 -13.37 16.94 -11.63
CA LEU A 86 -14.74 16.99 -11.14
C LEU A 86 -15.23 15.63 -10.59
N ARG A 87 -16.34 15.64 -9.85
CA ARG A 87 -17.02 14.42 -9.41
C ARG A 87 -17.47 13.60 -10.62
N GLY A 88 -17.47 12.28 -10.48
CA GLY A 88 -17.89 11.37 -11.56
C GLY A 88 -16.85 11.09 -12.65
N GLN A 89 -15.64 11.67 -12.58
CA GLN A 89 -14.58 11.49 -13.57
C GLN A 89 -13.70 10.23 -13.34
N ALA A 90 -14.27 9.19 -12.79
CA ALA A 90 -13.64 7.86 -12.62
C ALA A 90 -12.32 7.83 -11.81
N LYS A 91 -11.94 8.89 -11.05
CA LYS A 91 -10.69 8.97 -10.28
C LYS A 91 -10.46 7.74 -9.39
N THR A 92 -11.43 7.42 -8.53
CA THR A 92 -11.36 6.26 -7.62
C THR A 92 -11.38 4.93 -8.38
N ARG A 93 -12.07 4.85 -9.53
CA ARG A 93 -12.06 3.65 -10.36
C ARG A 93 -10.67 3.38 -10.94
N MET A 94 -10.00 4.42 -11.45
CA MET A 94 -8.62 4.30 -11.93
C MET A 94 -7.67 3.85 -10.81
N ALA A 95 -7.80 4.44 -9.62
CA ALA A 95 -6.99 4.06 -8.47
C ALA A 95 -7.18 2.57 -8.09
N ARG A 96 -8.41 2.08 -8.11
CA ARG A 96 -8.70 0.66 -7.85
C ARG A 96 -8.16 -0.28 -8.92
N GLN A 97 -8.21 0.12 -10.19
CA GLN A 97 -7.66 -0.70 -11.28
C GLN A 97 -6.13 -0.83 -11.23
N MET A 98 -5.42 0.07 -10.52
CA MET A 98 -3.99 -0.08 -10.30
C MET A 98 -3.64 -1.36 -9.51
N THR A 99 -4.59 -1.95 -8.77
CA THR A 99 -4.37 -3.23 -8.09
C THR A 99 -4.11 -4.38 -9.06
N ASP A 100 -4.58 -4.27 -10.30
CA ASP A 100 -4.31 -5.26 -11.34
C ASP A 100 -2.84 -5.22 -11.82
N LEU A 101 -2.11 -4.14 -11.51
CA LEU A 101 -0.67 -3.99 -11.73
C LEU A 101 0.18 -4.54 -10.56
N LEU A 102 -0.43 -5.06 -9.49
CA LEU A 102 0.29 -5.75 -8.43
C LEU A 102 0.50 -7.22 -8.78
N ASP A 103 1.56 -7.81 -8.24
CA ASP A 103 1.76 -9.26 -8.26
C ASP A 103 0.58 -9.94 -7.56
N GLU A 104 0.15 -11.06 -8.08
CA GLU A 104 -1.05 -11.75 -7.59
C GLU A 104 -0.94 -12.10 -6.11
N TYR A 105 0.25 -12.53 -5.66
CA TYR A 105 0.55 -12.86 -4.28
C TYR A 105 1.93 -12.35 -3.88
N ILE A 106 2.05 -11.86 -2.64
CA ILE A 106 3.33 -11.56 -2.01
C ILE A 106 3.44 -12.26 -0.66
N PRO A 107 4.65 -12.69 -0.23
CA PRO A 107 4.85 -13.25 1.08
C PRO A 107 4.88 -12.16 2.14
N VAL A 108 4.24 -12.42 3.28
CA VAL A 108 4.27 -11.57 4.47
C VAL A 108 4.46 -12.43 5.72
N ILE A 109 5.05 -11.89 6.77
CA ILE A 109 5.21 -12.59 8.05
C ILE A 109 3.82 -12.82 8.67
N MET A 110 3.54 -14.06 9.05
CA MET A 110 2.25 -14.44 9.64
C MET A 110 2.00 -13.65 10.93
N GLY A 111 0.84 -13.01 11.03
CA GLY A 111 0.43 -12.20 12.19
C GLY A 111 0.99 -10.78 12.22
N SER A 112 1.76 -10.36 11.22
CA SER A 112 2.21 -8.97 11.11
C SER A 112 1.03 -8.02 10.84
N GLU A 113 0.92 -6.97 11.65
CA GLU A 113 -0.08 -5.91 11.46
C GLU A 113 0.31 -4.93 10.34
N VAL A 114 1.58 -4.93 9.90
CA VAL A 114 2.12 -3.98 8.92
C VAL A 114 2.64 -4.66 7.65
N ASN A 115 2.13 -5.85 7.33
CA ASN A 115 2.51 -6.62 6.15
C ASN A 115 4.03 -6.75 5.98
N ASP A 116 4.72 -7.11 7.08
CA ASP A 116 6.18 -7.22 7.08
C ASP A 116 6.68 -8.14 5.98
N ASP A 117 7.66 -7.66 5.24
CA ASP A 117 8.41 -8.47 4.29
C ASP A 117 9.28 -9.48 5.05
N PRO A 118 9.16 -10.78 4.79
CA PRO A 118 9.98 -11.79 5.46
C PRO A 118 11.49 -11.58 5.28
N LEU A 119 11.91 -10.98 4.16
CA LEU A 119 13.33 -10.72 3.87
C LEU A 119 13.82 -9.37 4.41
N LYS A 120 12.89 -8.44 4.73
CA LYS A 120 13.19 -7.09 5.20
C LYS A 120 12.19 -6.63 6.28
N PRO A 121 12.16 -7.29 7.45
CA PRO A 121 11.17 -6.99 8.48
C PRO A 121 11.33 -5.59 9.04
N LEU A 122 10.23 -4.86 9.17
CA LEU A 122 10.19 -3.50 9.70
C LEU A 122 9.83 -3.49 11.18
N SER A 123 8.74 -4.17 11.57
CA SER A 123 8.22 -4.15 12.93
C SER A 123 9.09 -4.94 13.91
N LYS A 124 9.04 -4.55 15.18
CA LYS A 124 9.69 -5.32 16.26
C LYS A 124 9.06 -6.70 16.38
N PHE A 125 7.75 -6.83 16.17
CA PHE A 125 7.05 -8.11 16.16
C PHE A 125 7.70 -9.09 15.18
N ALA A 126 7.88 -8.67 13.92
CA ALA A 126 8.46 -9.50 12.88
C ALA A 126 9.92 -9.85 13.16
N LYS A 127 10.71 -8.89 13.65
CA LYS A 127 12.13 -9.11 14.03
C LYS A 127 12.26 -10.10 15.18
N ASP A 128 11.43 -9.97 16.22
CA ASP A 128 11.42 -10.88 17.37
C ASP A 128 11.02 -12.29 16.92
N LEU A 129 9.99 -12.41 16.05
CA LEU A 129 9.52 -13.70 15.55
C LEU A 129 10.60 -14.42 14.72
N ILE A 130 11.32 -13.68 13.87
CA ILE A 130 12.44 -14.24 13.09
C ILE A 130 13.58 -14.64 14.01
N ALA A 131 13.89 -13.85 15.04
CA ALA A 131 14.94 -14.17 15.99
C ALA A 131 14.64 -15.45 16.79
N GLU A 132 13.35 -15.71 17.06
CA GLU A 132 12.89 -16.89 17.80
C GLU A 132 12.84 -18.15 16.93
N HIS A 133 12.36 -18.06 15.68
CA HIS A 133 12.06 -19.22 14.83
C HIS A 133 13.06 -19.40 13.68
N GLY A 134 13.90 -18.41 13.38
CA GLY A 134 14.87 -18.49 12.27
C GLY A 134 14.19 -18.84 10.94
N ASP A 135 14.70 -19.87 10.26
CA ASP A 135 14.18 -20.34 8.97
C ASP A 135 12.77 -20.95 9.06
N ASP A 136 12.33 -21.37 10.26
CA ASP A 136 10.97 -21.89 10.50
C ASP A 136 9.94 -20.77 10.74
N THR A 137 10.33 -19.50 10.63
CA THR A 137 9.42 -18.36 10.78
C THR A 137 8.24 -18.52 9.81
N PRO A 138 7.00 -18.53 10.32
CA PRO A 138 5.84 -18.76 9.48
C PRO A 138 5.53 -17.53 8.62
N ILE A 139 5.24 -17.78 7.34
CA ILE A 139 4.80 -16.77 6.38
C ILE A 139 3.44 -17.15 5.79
N HIS A 140 2.72 -16.17 5.28
CA HIS A 140 1.54 -16.40 4.46
C HIS A 140 1.60 -15.55 3.19
N TRP A 141 0.78 -15.91 2.22
CA TRP A 141 0.72 -15.22 0.94
C TRP A 141 -0.47 -14.28 0.90
N LEU A 142 -0.19 -12.98 0.81
CA LEU A 142 -1.18 -11.92 0.73
C LEU A 142 -1.59 -11.72 -0.72
N HIS A 143 -2.88 -11.89 -1.02
CA HIS A 143 -3.41 -11.67 -2.37
C HIS A 143 -3.53 -10.18 -2.67
N ARG A 144 -3.32 -9.79 -3.95
CA ARG A 144 -3.35 -8.38 -4.38
C ARG A 144 -4.65 -7.65 -4.06
N SER A 145 -5.80 -8.33 -3.97
CA SER A 145 -7.07 -7.72 -3.57
C SER A 145 -7.09 -7.20 -2.14
N GLU A 146 -6.21 -7.69 -1.29
CA GLU A 146 -6.02 -7.25 0.10
C GLU A 146 -5.00 -6.12 0.23
N ARG A 147 -4.31 -5.80 -0.87
CA ARG A 147 -3.26 -4.79 -0.95
C ARG A 147 -3.78 -3.43 -1.44
N TYR A 148 -5.02 -3.12 -1.13
CA TYR A 148 -5.67 -1.85 -1.45
C TYR A 148 -6.32 -1.28 -0.20
N GLY A 149 -5.86 -0.13 0.24
CA GLY A 149 -6.45 0.65 1.31
C GLY A 149 -7.09 1.92 0.77
N GLU A 150 -8.23 2.32 1.32
CA GLU A 150 -8.92 3.54 0.92
C GLU A 150 -9.47 4.26 2.15
N LYS A 151 -9.24 5.57 2.23
CA LYS A 151 -9.78 6.42 3.27
C LYS A 151 -10.40 7.67 2.64
N LEU A 152 -11.63 7.97 3.00
CA LEU A 152 -12.21 9.27 2.71
C LEU A 152 -11.66 10.29 3.71
N ALA A 153 -11.16 11.39 3.19
CA ALA A 153 -10.77 12.53 4.01
C ALA A 153 -12.04 13.20 4.56
N THR A 154 -12.16 13.23 5.86
CA THR A 154 -13.23 13.91 6.58
C THR A 154 -12.62 14.74 7.71
N PRO A 155 -13.27 15.84 8.16
CA PRO A 155 -12.71 16.71 9.19
C PRO A 155 -12.49 16.05 10.56
N ASP A 156 -13.14 14.91 10.82
CA ASP A 156 -13.02 14.12 12.05
C ASP A 156 -11.85 13.12 12.03
N VAL A 157 -11.21 12.90 10.88
CA VAL A 157 -10.03 12.04 10.79
C VAL A 157 -8.91 12.58 11.68
N SER A 158 -8.36 11.72 12.51
CA SER A 158 -7.25 12.04 13.40
C SER A 158 -5.90 11.51 12.90
N VAL A 159 -4.80 12.05 13.44
CA VAL A 159 -3.45 11.51 13.19
C VAL A 159 -3.34 10.08 13.70
N ALA A 160 -4.00 9.76 14.84
CA ALA A 160 -4.01 8.41 15.40
C ALA A 160 -4.68 7.40 14.45
N ASP A 161 -5.77 7.78 13.77
CA ASP A 161 -6.43 6.90 12.79
C ASP A 161 -5.53 6.59 11.59
N LEU A 162 -4.76 7.58 11.13
CA LEU A 162 -3.91 7.43 9.96
C LEU A 162 -2.57 6.79 10.28
N ILE A 163 -1.88 7.27 11.31
CA ILE A 163 -0.51 6.87 11.63
C ILE A 163 -0.49 5.85 12.77
N GLY A 164 -1.28 6.10 13.80
CA GLY A 164 -1.33 5.29 15.01
C GLY A 164 -1.02 6.08 16.27
N ASP A 165 -1.18 5.43 17.40
CA ASP A 165 -0.89 5.98 18.72
C ASP A 165 -0.55 4.85 19.71
N ILE A 166 -0.20 5.22 20.94
CA ILE A 166 0.02 4.27 22.03
C ILE A 166 -1.30 3.69 22.47
N ASP A 167 -1.38 2.36 22.59
CA ASP A 167 -2.53 1.67 23.18
C ASP A 167 -2.30 1.43 24.68
N PRO A 168 -2.94 2.20 25.57
CA PRO A 168 -2.76 2.05 27.00
C PRO A 168 -3.33 0.72 27.53
N ILE A 169 -4.34 0.14 26.87
CA ILE A 169 -4.93 -1.14 27.24
C ILE A 169 -3.95 -2.27 26.90
N LYS A 170 -3.35 -2.20 25.71
CA LYS A 170 -2.32 -3.15 25.27
C LYS A 170 -1.09 -3.10 26.20
N ALA A 171 -0.67 -1.90 26.62
CA ALA A 171 0.43 -1.70 27.57
C ALA A 171 0.13 -2.32 28.93
N ALA A 172 -1.05 -2.09 29.48
CA ALA A 172 -1.48 -2.64 30.76
C ALA A 172 -1.58 -4.18 30.73
N ASN A 173 -2.17 -4.74 29.68
CA ASN A 173 -2.35 -6.19 29.51
C ASN A 173 -1.01 -6.92 29.37
N LEU A 174 -0.08 -6.34 28.60
CA LEU A 174 1.25 -6.91 28.37
C LEU A 174 2.25 -6.55 29.47
N LYS A 175 1.89 -5.69 30.41
CA LYS A 175 2.77 -5.14 31.47
C LYS A 175 4.05 -4.51 30.90
N LEU A 176 3.92 -3.82 29.77
CA LEU A 176 5.01 -3.18 29.06
C LEU A 176 5.03 -1.67 29.31
N SER A 177 6.20 -1.06 29.21
CA SER A 177 6.35 0.38 29.21
C SER A 177 5.68 0.99 27.97
N PHE A 178 5.15 2.21 28.10
CA PHE A 178 4.69 3.01 26.95
C PHE A 178 5.78 3.31 25.92
N SER A 179 7.04 3.03 26.22
CA SER A 179 8.15 3.13 25.28
C SER A 179 8.44 1.84 24.52
N ASP A 180 7.67 0.77 24.73
CA ASP A 180 7.81 -0.49 23.97
C ASP A 180 6.99 -0.43 22.69
N GLU A 181 7.61 -0.76 21.54
CA GLU A 181 6.97 -0.76 20.24
C GLU A 181 5.74 -1.70 20.17
N LYS A 182 5.72 -2.74 21.00
CA LYS A 182 4.60 -3.71 21.07
C LYS A 182 3.30 -3.09 21.58
N VAL A 183 3.34 -1.93 22.22
CA VAL A 183 2.13 -1.23 22.70
C VAL A 183 1.55 -0.25 21.66
N ILE A 184 2.14 -0.18 20.48
CA ILE A 184 1.65 0.65 19.40
C ILE A 184 0.36 0.05 18.82
N HIS A 185 -0.63 0.90 18.64
CA HIS A 185 -1.77 0.66 17.76
C HIS A 185 -1.47 1.34 16.42
N TYR A 186 -1.17 0.54 15.41
CA TYR A 186 -0.87 1.08 14.09
C TYR A 186 -2.14 1.61 13.41
N GLY A 187 -2.04 2.81 12.84
CA GLY A 187 -3.09 3.40 12.01
C GLY A 187 -3.19 2.72 10.64
N ILE A 188 -4.08 3.23 9.80
CA ILE A 188 -4.36 2.64 8.49
C ILE A 188 -3.15 2.73 7.53
N ILE A 189 -2.31 3.78 7.63
CA ILE A 189 -1.13 3.96 6.75
C ILE A 189 -0.07 2.89 7.02
N PRO A 190 0.42 2.67 8.26
CA PRO A 190 1.37 1.57 8.51
C PRO A 190 0.81 0.19 8.13
N ARG A 191 -0.48 -0.05 8.37
CA ARG A 191 -1.13 -1.30 7.96
C ARG A 191 -1.22 -1.48 6.45
N SER A 192 -1.14 -0.37 5.69
CA SER A 192 -1.10 -0.38 4.23
C SER A 192 0.32 -0.48 3.68
N ASN A 193 1.31 -0.87 4.48
CA ASN A 193 2.65 -1.15 3.98
C ASN A 193 2.60 -2.21 2.87
N ARG A 194 3.37 -2.01 1.81
CA ARG A 194 3.39 -2.81 0.57
C ARG A 194 2.04 -2.84 -0.16
N CYS A 195 1.21 -1.79 0.01
CA CYS A 195 -0.11 -1.66 -0.59
C CYS A 195 -0.24 -0.35 -1.36
N ILE A 196 -1.24 -0.28 -2.24
CA ILE A 196 -1.75 0.98 -2.79
C ILE A 196 -2.66 1.59 -1.74
N PHE A 197 -2.39 2.84 -1.33
CA PHE A 197 -3.22 3.54 -0.37
C PHE A 197 -3.82 4.81 -0.97
N VAL A 198 -5.15 4.89 -0.97
CA VAL A 198 -5.91 5.97 -1.59
C VAL A 198 -6.49 6.88 -0.51
N ILE A 199 -6.25 8.18 -0.63
CA ILE A 199 -6.93 9.20 0.18
C ILE A 199 -7.83 9.99 -0.76
N ASN A 200 -9.14 9.80 -0.58
CA ASN A 200 -10.14 10.52 -1.35
C ASN A 200 -10.45 11.88 -0.70
N GLU A 201 -10.67 12.89 -1.54
CA GLU A 201 -11.02 14.26 -1.15
C GLU A 201 -9.96 14.88 -0.20
N LEU A 202 -8.68 14.79 -0.59
CA LEU A 202 -7.53 15.27 0.20
C LEU A 202 -7.71 16.67 0.82
N PRO A 203 -8.32 17.67 0.15
CA PRO A 203 -8.54 19.00 0.71
C PRO A 203 -9.41 19.02 1.98
N ASP A 204 -10.19 17.97 2.24
CA ASP A 204 -11.06 17.88 3.41
C ASP A 204 -10.31 17.47 4.68
N LEU A 205 -9.09 16.97 4.56
CA LEU A 205 -8.22 16.73 5.70
C LEU A 205 -7.77 18.03 6.36
N GLN A 206 -7.74 18.02 7.69
CA GLN A 206 -7.16 19.14 8.44
C GLN A 206 -5.72 19.41 8.02
N ALA A 207 -5.32 20.69 7.92
CA ALA A 207 -3.99 21.10 7.48
C ALA A 207 -2.84 20.42 8.25
N ARG A 208 -2.98 20.23 9.57
CA ARG A 208 -1.98 19.54 10.40
C ARG A 208 -1.75 18.08 9.98
N ILE A 209 -2.80 17.41 9.47
CA ILE A 209 -2.72 16.04 8.98
C ILE A 209 -2.05 16.00 7.62
N GLN A 210 -2.39 16.96 6.74
CA GLN A 210 -1.74 17.09 5.44
C GLN A 210 -0.22 17.28 5.60
N VAL A 211 0.23 18.13 6.55
CA VAL A 211 1.65 18.30 6.86
C VAL A 211 2.30 16.99 7.31
N SER A 212 1.62 16.22 8.16
CA SER A 212 2.13 14.90 8.59
C SER A 212 2.26 13.92 7.42
N LEU A 213 1.31 13.95 6.48
CA LEU A 213 1.38 13.14 5.25
C LEU A 213 2.54 13.57 4.34
N PHE A 214 2.80 14.87 4.20
CA PHE A 214 3.95 15.34 3.41
C PHE A 214 5.27 14.81 3.93
N ASN A 215 5.46 14.75 5.25
CA ASN A 215 6.65 14.15 5.84
C ASN A 215 6.79 12.67 5.46
N ILE A 216 5.69 11.91 5.49
CA ILE A 216 5.68 10.50 5.07
C ILE A 216 6.02 10.37 3.58
N LEU A 217 5.48 11.27 2.74
CA LEU A 217 5.74 11.25 1.29
C LEU A 217 7.18 11.61 0.93
N GLN A 218 7.82 12.52 1.68
CA GLN A 218 9.18 12.99 1.43
C GLN A 218 10.23 12.04 2.01
N GLU A 219 10.07 11.67 3.27
CA GLU A 219 11.05 10.87 4.00
C GLU A 219 10.82 9.36 3.82
N GLY A 220 9.62 8.94 3.40
CA GLY A 220 9.22 7.54 3.27
C GLY A 220 9.04 6.84 4.61
N ASP A 221 9.20 7.55 5.73
CA ASP A 221 9.07 6.97 7.06
C ASP A 221 7.97 7.64 7.90
N ILE A 222 7.47 6.91 8.90
CA ILE A 222 6.53 7.44 9.88
C ILE A 222 7.19 7.61 11.23
N GLN A 223 6.75 8.65 11.95
CA GLN A 223 7.07 8.85 13.36
C GLN A 223 5.78 8.75 14.18
N ILE A 224 5.69 7.75 15.04
CA ILE A 224 4.58 7.61 15.95
C ILE A 224 4.86 8.44 17.19
N ARG A 225 3.87 9.24 17.62
CA ARG A 225 4.00 10.18 18.75
C ARG A 225 4.55 9.50 20.00
N GLY A 226 5.62 10.05 20.54
CA GLY A 226 6.30 9.51 21.75
C GLY A 226 7.35 8.44 21.47
N PHE A 227 7.44 7.91 20.24
CA PHE A 227 8.49 6.97 19.85
C PHE A 227 9.52 7.62 18.95
N LYS A 228 10.80 7.32 19.19
CA LYS A 228 11.88 7.59 18.24
C LYS A 228 11.94 6.53 17.12
N LEU A 229 10.81 5.89 16.86
CA LEU A 229 10.70 4.86 15.84
C LEU A 229 10.54 5.52 14.49
N ARG A 230 11.43 5.19 13.57
CA ARG A 230 11.29 5.46 12.15
C ARG A 230 10.97 4.14 11.46
N MET A 231 9.86 4.11 10.75
CA MET A 231 9.42 2.94 10.00
C MET A 231 9.36 3.33 8.52
N PRO A 232 10.34 2.88 7.71
CA PRO A 232 10.33 3.14 6.27
C PRO A 232 9.24 2.30 5.61
N LEU A 233 8.14 2.95 5.26
CA LEU A 233 7.00 2.29 4.61
C LEU A 233 7.15 2.27 3.10
N ASP A 234 6.78 1.15 2.51
CA ASP A 234 6.71 0.96 1.07
C ASP A 234 5.25 1.05 0.61
N ILE A 235 4.81 2.24 0.23
CA ILE A 235 3.41 2.52 -0.14
C ILE A 235 3.38 3.30 -1.45
N LEU A 236 2.48 2.91 -2.35
CA LEU A 236 2.08 3.74 -3.48
C LEU A 236 0.85 4.58 -3.07
N PHE A 237 1.08 5.86 -2.82
CA PHE A 237 0.00 6.77 -2.49
C PHE A 237 -0.71 7.28 -3.73
N VAL A 238 -2.04 7.26 -3.67
CA VAL A 238 -2.91 7.88 -4.66
C VAL A 238 -3.87 8.83 -3.94
N PHE A 239 -3.91 10.06 -4.40
CA PHE A 239 -4.80 11.07 -3.83
C PHE A 239 -5.87 11.43 -4.85
N THR A 240 -7.07 11.77 -4.37
CA THR A 240 -8.08 12.39 -5.21
C THR A 240 -8.51 13.72 -4.62
N ALA A 241 -8.85 14.66 -5.50
CA ALA A 241 -9.39 15.96 -5.11
C ALA A 241 -10.36 16.47 -6.18
N ASN A 242 -11.31 17.30 -5.75
CA ASN A 242 -12.18 18.01 -6.66
C ASN A 242 -11.64 19.42 -6.86
N GLN A 243 -11.66 19.88 -8.10
CA GLN A 243 -11.15 21.21 -8.46
C GLN A 243 -11.89 22.35 -7.75
N GLU A 244 -13.20 22.19 -7.54
CA GLU A 244 -14.05 23.17 -6.85
C GLU A 244 -13.67 23.36 -5.38
N ASP A 245 -13.15 22.33 -4.73
CA ASP A 245 -12.80 22.38 -3.31
C ASP A 245 -11.51 23.19 -3.07
N TYR A 246 -10.61 23.26 -4.06
CA TYR A 246 -9.41 24.09 -4.01
C TYR A 246 -9.73 25.58 -4.17
N THR A 247 -10.66 25.94 -5.05
CA THR A 247 -11.01 27.34 -5.34
C THR A 247 -11.84 27.98 -4.25
N ASN A 248 -12.71 27.20 -3.58
CA ASN A 248 -13.64 27.71 -2.57
C ASN A 248 -13.03 27.88 -1.16
N ARG A 249 -11.87 27.31 -0.87
CA ARG A 249 -11.26 27.34 0.47
C ARG A 249 -10.09 28.32 0.62
N GLY A 250 -9.82 29.16 -0.38
CA GLY A 250 -8.79 30.20 -0.29
C GLY A 250 -7.38 29.67 -0.03
N SER A 251 -7.13 28.38 -0.28
CA SER A 251 -5.77 27.82 -0.21
C SER A 251 -4.98 28.31 -1.40
N ASN A 252 -4.05 29.26 -1.15
CA ASN A 252 -3.05 29.73 -2.11
C ASN A 252 -2.02 28.63 -2.44
N VAL A 253 -2.47 27.45 -2.77
CA VAL A 253 -1.63 26.40 -3.36
C VAL A 253 -1.86 26.49 -4.85
N THR A 254 -1.19 27.44 -5.47
CA THR A 254 -0.94 27.41 -6.92
C THR A 254 -0.08 26.17 -7.23
N PRO A 255 -0.40 25.42 -8.31
CA PRO A 255 0.36 24.26 -8.75
C PRO A 255 1.80 24.61 -9.10
#